data_a7e06c0097a40fd08a9ed7c945572d2b
#
_entry.id   a7e06c0097a40fd08a9ed7c945572d2b
#
_cell.length_a   1.000
_cell.length_b   1.000
_cell.length_c   1.000
_cell.angle_alpha   90.00
_cell.angle_beta   90.00
_cell.angle_gamma   90.00
#
_symmetry.space_group_name_H-M   'P 1'
#
loop_
_entity.id
_entity.type
_entity.pdbx_description
1 polymer ?
#
loop_
_entity_poly.entity_id
_entity_poly.type
_entity_poly.pdbx_seq_one_letter_code
_entity_poly.pdbx_strand_id
1 'polypeptide(L)'
;VSEYNLIQVFLSQKSTNPGPGIFEVSGDDEQNLRCTCPGFSIKGTCKHTKYVSIAIAENDGVYPIEVSTKASTEETEQARETPEKFREFLLKYGKIKVF
;
A
#
# COMPACT_ATOMS: atom_id res chain seq x y z
N VAL A 1 -8.69 -6.63 17.64
CA VAL A 1 -8.20 -7.03 16.33
C VAL A 1 -7.88 -5.77 15.52
N SER A 2 -6.63 -5.60 15.15
CA SER A 2 -6.21 -4.47 14.34
C SER A 2 -6.64 -4.67 12.90
N GLU A 3 -7.22 -3.66 12.30
CA GLU A 3 -7.53 -3.67 10.89
C GLU A 3 -6.30 -3.23 10.10
N TYR A 4 -6.08 -3.89 8.96
CA TYR A 4 -5.02 -3.51 8.05
C TYR A 4 -5.57 -2.58 7.00
N ASN A 5 -4.91 -1.42 6.84
CA ASN A 5 -5.26 -0.43 5.83
C ASN A 5 -4.27 -0.50 4.68
N LEU A 6 -4.78 -0.43 3.46
CA LEU A 6 -3.92 -0.38 2.28
C LEU A 6 -3.03 0.85 2.33
N ILE A 7 -1.74 0.67 2.10
CA ILE A 7 -0.75 1.76 2.11
C ILE A 7 -0.22 2.05 0.71
N GLN A 8 0.20 1.00 -0.01
CA GLN A 8 0.81 1.16 -1.33
C GLN A 8 0.53 -0.06 -2.20
N VAL A 9 0.33 0.19 -3.48
CA VAL A 9 0.20 -0.86 -4.50
C VAL A 9 1.49 -0.91 -5.30
N PHE A 10 1.98 -2.13 -5.55
CA PHE A 10 3.20 -2.37 -6.33
C PHE A 10 2.89 -3.22 -7.55
N LEU A 11 3.57 -2.93 -8.64
CA LEU A 11 3.49 -3.72 -9.86
C LEU A 11 4.86 -4.37 -10.09
N SER A 12 4.87 -5.69 -10.27
CA SER A 12 6.11 -6.41 -10.58
C SER A 12 6.45 -6.27 -12.06
N GLN A 13 7.70 -5.87 -12.35
CA GLN A 13 8.19 -5.79 -13.74
C GLN A 13 8.42 -7.17 -14.33
N LYS A 14 8.74 -8.16 -13.48
CA LYS A 14 9.01 -9.53 -13.91
C LYS A 14 8.06 -10.44 -13.17
N SER A 15 6.92 -10.75 -13.78
CA SER A 15 6.02 -11.74 -13.22
C SER A 15 6.38 -13.10 -13.81
N THR A 16 6.92 -14.00 -12.99
CA THR A 16 7.13 -15.39 -13.35
C THR A 16 5.93 -16.25 -12.97
N ASN A 17 4.99 -15.65 -12.24
CA ASN A 17 3.77 -16.33 -11.79
C ASN A 17 2.60 -15.98 -12.72
N PRO A 18 1.66 -16.92 -12.92
CA PRO A 18 0.43 -16.58 -13.62
C PRO A 18 -0.37 -15.59 -12.78
N GLY A 19 -0.58 -14.40 -13.31
CA GLY A 19 -1.31 -13.36 -12.61
C GLY A 19 -0.86 -11.98 -13.05
N PRO A 20 -1.55 -10.93 -12.58
CA PRO A 20 -1.28 -9.56 -13.02
C PRO A 20 0.01 -8.96 -12.42
N GLY A 21 0.66 -9.65 -11.48
CA GLY A 21 1.87 -9.13 -10.84
C GLY A 21 1.64 -7.92 -9.95
N ILE A 22 0.43 -7.75 -9.47
CA ILE A 22 0.04 -6.64 -8.60
C ILE A 22 0.08 -7.11 -7.15
N PHE A 23 0.79 -6.36 -6.29
CA PHE A 23 0.93 -6.68 -4.88
C PHE A 23 0.55 -5.46 -4.04
N GLU A 24 -0.03 -5.71 -2.86
CA GLU A 24 -0.50 -4.66 -1.96
C GLU A 24 0.22 -4.77 -0.62
N VAL A 25 0.72 -3.62 -0.14
CA VAL A 25 1.25 -3.52 1.21
C VAL A 25 0.21 -2.82 2.08
N SER A 26 -0.10 -3.44 3.21
CA SER A 26 -1.04 -2.92 4.19
C SER A 26 -0.38 -2.82 5.56
N GLY A 27 -0.88 -1.95 6.40
CA GLY A 27 -0.37 -1.78 7.76
C GLY A 27 -1.49 -1.57 8.77
N ASP A 28 -1.21 -1.93 10.03
CA ASP A 28 -2.12 -1.70 11.14
C ASP A 28 -1.73 -0.44 11.93
N ASP A 29 -2.44 -0.15 13.02
CA ASP A 29 -2.18 1.02 13.85
C ASP A 29 -0.85 0.97 14.57
N GLU A 30 -0.26 -0.22 14.71
CA GLU A 30 1.05 -0.41 15.34
C GLU A 30 2.18 -0.48 14.31
N GLN A 31 1.89 -0.16 13.05
CA GLN A 31 2.83 -0.17 11.93
C GLN A 31 3.38 -1.56 11.60
N ASN A 32 2.63 -2.61 11.92
CA ASN A 32 2.92 -3.94 11.43
C ASN A 32 2.50 -4.01 9.96
N LEU A 33 3.42 -4.39 9.09
CA LEU A 33 3.20 -4.40 7.64
C LEU A 33 2.97 -5.81 7.13
N ARG A 34 2.11 -5.93 6.11
CA ARG A 34 1.94 -7.18 5.34
C ARG A 34 1.88 -6.87 3.87
N CYS A 35 2.26 -7.86 3.08
CA CYS A 35 2.24 -7.78 1.63
C CYS A 35 1.63 -9.05 1.06
N THR A 36 0.96 -8.91 -0.08
CA THR A 36 0.33 -10.04 -0.76
C THR A 36 1.29 -10.85 -1.64
N CYS A 37 2.56 -10.43 -1.75
CA CYS A 37 3.51 -11.13 -2.60
C CYS A 37 3.97 -12.47 -2.00
N PRO A 38 4.40 -13.44 -2.85
CA PRO A 38 4.84 -14.75 -2.36
C PRO A 38 6.06 -14.67 -1.43
N GLY A 39 6.97 -13.74 -1.66
CA GLY A 39 8.14 -13.56 -0.79
C GLY A 39 7.78 -13.25 0.65
N PHE A 40 6.76 -12.44 0.86
CA PHE A 40 6.27 -12.13 2.20
C PHE A 40 5.62 -13.34 2.87
N SER A 41 4.84 -14.11 2.12
CA SER A 41 4.19 -15.33 2.64
C SER A 41 5.21 -16.36 3.14
N ILE A 42 6.38 -16.43 2.50
CA ILE A 42 7.42 -17.40 2.85
C ILE A 42 8.30 -16.90 3.98
N LYS A 43 8.74 -15.63 3.93
CA LYS A 43 9.78 -15.10 4.82
C LYS A 43 9.26 -14.12 5.88
N GLY A 44 8.01 -13.68 5.78
CA GLY A 44 7.48 -12.64 6.67
C GLY A 44 8.00 -11.23 6.37
N THR A 45 8.80 -11.08 5.31
CA THR A 45 9.33 -9.79 4.85
C THR A 45 9.59 -9.86 3.35
N CYS A 46 9.56 -8.72 2.67
CA CYS A 46 9.82 -8.64 1.24
C CYS A 46 10.34 -7.25 0.88
N LYS A 47 10.79 -7.08 -0.37
CA LYS A 47 11.27 -5.77 -0.85
C LYS A 47 10.20 -4.68 -0.76
N HIS A 48 8.92 -5.04 -0.90
CA HIS A 48 7.82 -4.08 -0.83
C HIS A 48 7.62 -3.55 0.60
N THR A 49 7.59 -4.44 1.59
CA THR A 49 7.47 -4.01 2.99
C THR A 49 8.70 -3.25 3.46
N LYS A 50 9.88 -3.61 2.99
CA LYS A 50 11.11 -2.87 3.28
C LYS A 50 11.05 -1.45 2.73
N TYR A 51 10.59 -1.29 1.49
CA TYR A 51 10.46 0.03 0.88
C TYR A 51 9.51 0.90 1.71
N VAL A 52 8.35 0.37 2.07
CA VAL A 52 7.36 1.11 2.86
C VAL A 52 7.92 1.45 4.25
N SER A 53 8.59 0.50 4.90
CA SER A 53 9.19 0.71 6.22
C SER A 53 10.24 1.84 6.21
N ILE A 54 11.10 1.85 5.19
CA ILE A 54 12.12 2.90 5.05
C ILE A 54 11.46 4.25 4.79
N ALA A 55 10.45 4.30 3.93
CA ALA A 55 9.73 5.54 3.63
C ALA A 55 9.03 6.10 4.87
N ILE A 56 8.46 5.25 5.69
CA ILE A 56 7.85 5.65 6.96
C ILE A 56 8.90 6.24 7.91
N ALA A 57 10.05 5.59 8.04
CA ALA A 57 11.13 6.06 8.91
C ALA A 57 11.69 7.40 8.44
N GLU A 58 11.78 7.62 7.14
CA GLU A 58 12.28 8.87 6.55
C GLU A 58 11.26 10.00 6.61
N ASN A 59 9.99 9.71 6.87
CA ASN A 59 8.91 10.70 6.89
C ASN A 59 8.22 10.77 8.26
N ASP A 60 9.01 10.76 9.33
CA ASP A 60 8.54 10.97 10.71
C ASP A 60 7.43 9.99 11.16
N GLY A 61 7.49 8.76 10.71
CA GLY A 61 6.56 7.72 11.14
C GLY A 61 5.27 7.62 10.32
N VAL A 62 5.18 8.35 9.21
CA VAL A 62 3.99 8.34 8.35
C VAL A 62 4.40 8.02 6.91
N TYR A 63 3.69 7.10 6.26
CA TYR A 63 3.96 6.79 4.86
C TYR A 63 3.51 7.97 3.97
N PRO A 64 4.39 8.50 3.10
CA PRO A 64 4.03 9.60 2.19
C PRO A 64 3.21 9.06 0.99
N ILE A 65 1.90 8.93 1.18
CA ILE A 65 1.01 8.43 0.15
C ILE A 65 0.89 9.44 -0.98
N GLU A 66 1.16 8.99 -2.20
CA GLU A 66 1.03 9.80 -3.40
C GLU A 66 -0.27 9.47 -4.13
N VAL A 67 -1.03 10.50 -4.47
CA VAL A 67 -2.29 10.33 -5.19
C VAL A 67 -2.34 11.24 -6.41
N SER A 68 -3.19 10.89 -7.37
CA SER A 68 -3.41 11.68 -8.58
C SER A 68 -4.02 13.04 -8.24
N THR A 69 -3.62 14.07 -8.99
CA THR A 69 -4.21 15.41 -8.87
C THR A 69 -5.67 15.46 -9.32
N LYS A 70 -6.15 14.38 -9.94
CA LYS A 70 -7.56 14.26 -10.35
C LYS A 70 -8.50 13.97 -9.20
N ALA A 71 -7.96 13.56 -8.04
CA ALA A 71 -8.77 13.32 -6.85
C ALA A 71 -9.32 14.65 -6.32
N SER A 72 -10.62 14.70 -6.02
CA SER A 72 -11.23 15.89 -5.45
C SER A 72 -11.03 15.93 -3.94
N THR A 73 -11.15 17.13 -3.34
CA THR A 73 -11.09 17.28 -1.88
C THR A 73 -12.20 16.49 -1.20
N GLU A 74 -13.39 16.48 -1.78
CA GLU A 74 -14.51 15.72 -1.26
C GLU A 74 -14.26 14.23 -1.24
N GLU A 75 -13.71 13.68 -2.31
CA GLU A 75 -13.33 12.26 -2.39
C GLU A 75 -12.25 11.91 -1.36
N THR A 76 -11.30 12.81 -1.15
CA THR A 76 -10.23 12.63 -0.16
C THR A 76 -10.80 12.58 1.26
N GLU A 77 -11.76 13.45 1.56
CA GLU A 77 -12.42 13.44 2.87
C GLU A 77 -13.24 12.18 3.09
N GLN A 78 -13.97 11.73 2.07
CA GLN A 78 -14.74 10.48 2.15
C GLN A 78 -13.84 9.27 2.38
N ALA A 79 -12.65 9.26 1.79
CA ALA A 79 -11.70 8.17 1.96
C ALA A 79 -11.25 7.98 3.42
N ARG A 80 -11.33 9.03 4.23
CA ARG A 80 -10.94 8.97 5.65
C ARG A 80 -12.01 8.38 6.56
N GLU A 81 -13.22 8.19 6.06
CA GLU A 81 -14.34 7.73 6.88
C GLU A 81 -14.23 6.26 7.28
N THR A 82 -13.85 5.40 6.34
CA THR A 82 -13.70 3.96 6.61
C THR A 82 -12.48 3.39 5.89
N PRO A 83 -11.90 2.26 6.38
CA PRO A 83 -10.82 1.59 5.68
C PRO A 83 -11.20 1.11 4.28
N GLU A 84 -12.44 0.68 4.06
CA GLU A 84 -12.91 0.25 2.75
C GLU A 84 -12.92 1.41 1.75
N LYS A 85 -13.38 2.58 2.17
CA LYS A 85 -13.40 3.77 1.32
C LYS A 85 -11.98 4.24 1.00
N PHE A 86 -11.09 4.18 1.97
CA PHE A 86 -9.68 4.52 1.78
C PHE A 86 -9.02 3.59 0.76
N ARG A 87 -9.29 2.29 0.85
CA ARG A 87 -8.79 1.30 -0.09
C ARG A 87 -9.28 1.59 -1.52
N GLU A 88 -10.57 1.84 -1.69
CA GLU A 88 -11.14 2.17 -3.01
C GLU A 88 -10.52 3.43 -3.58
N PHE A 89 -10.33 4.44 -2.76
CA PHE A 89 -9.68 5.69 -3.15
C PHE A 89 -8.25 5.45 -3.64
N LEU A 90 -7.46 4.68 -2.90
CA LEU A 90 -6.08 4.39 -3.30
C LEU A 90 -6.02 3.56 -4.57
N LEU A 91 -6.91 2.61 -4.76
CA LEU A 91 -6.96 1.81 -5.98
C LEU A 91 -7.32 2.66 -7.20
N LYS A 92 -8.09 3.73 -7.01
CA LYS A 92 -8.50 4.62 -8.09
C LYS A 92 -7.50 5.74 -8.36
N TYR A 93 -6.94 6.34 -7.33
CA TYR A 93 -6.11 7.54 -7.45
C TYR A 93 -4.67 7.38 -6.95
N GLY A 94 -4.38 6.34 -6.17
CA GLY A 94 -3.04 6.12 -5.65
C GLY A 94 -2.04 5.83 -6.76
N LYS A 95 -0.80 6.30 -6.59
CA LYS A 95 0.27 6.00 -7.54
C LYS A 95 0.84 4.62 -7.26
N ILE A 96 0.96 3.82 -8.31
CA ILE A 96 1.53 2.48 -8.25
C ILE A 96 3.03 2.58 -8.40
N LYS A 97 3.78 1.90 -7.50
CA LYS A 97 5.23 1.80 -7.61
C LYS A 97 5.59 0.54 -8.40
N VAL A 98 6.61 0.64 -9.23
CA VAL A 98 7.05 -0.47 -10.09
C VAL A 98 8.40 -0.99 -9.59
N PHE A 99 8.44 -2.28 -9.32
CA PHE A 99 9.66 -2.97 -8.88
C PHE A 99 10.00 -4.14 -9.77
#